data_3b9c6507d467f3d1ba60d494c9a97c73
#
_entry.id   3b9c6507d467f3d1ba60d494c9a97c73
#
_cell.length_a   1.000
_cell.length_b   1.000
_cell.length_c   1.000
_cell.angle_alpha   90.00
_cell.angle_beta   90.00
_cell.angle_gamma   90.00
#
_symmetry.space_group_name_H-M   'P 1'
#
loop_
_entity.id
_entity.type
_entity.pdbx_description
1 polymer ?
#
loop_
_entity_poly.entity_id
_entity_poly.type
_entity_poly.pdbx_seq_one_letter_code
_entity_poly.pdbx_strand_id
1 'polypeptide(L)'
;MPTIKDALDIIGKLTVAEQESLKTMLLSPAFVKSLNIEDFVAKERFANGRVCPLCGCIHVVRNGHRKDGTQRYVCKDCGKSFVIATNSIVSGTRKDLSVWEQYIDCMMNGLSIRKTAVACGIHRNTAFLWRHKILDALQNMADDVTLDGIIEADETFFAISYKGNHSKSKTFAMPRKAHKRGHSTHIRGLSQEKVCVPCAVNRNGLSISKITNTGRVSTRDLHHIYAVSYTHLTLPT
;
A
#
# COMPACT_ATOMS: atom_id res chain seq x y z
N MET A 1 18.12 -12.52 -25.37
CA MET A 1 18.16 -11.46 -24.34
C MET A 1 18.48 -12.12 -23.00
N PRO A 2 19.40 -11.58 -22.18
CA PRO A 2 19.70 -12.15 -20.88
C PRO A 2 18.43 -12.18 -20.03
N THR A 3 18.20 -13.28 -19.32
CA THR A 3 17.07 -13.49 -18.43
C THR A 3 17.41 -13.04 -17.01
N ILE A 4 16.42 -12.91 -16.13
CA ILE A 4 16.65 -12.64 -14.71
C ILE A 4 17.52 -13.73 -14.08
N LYS A 5 17.42 -14.97 -14.57
CA LYS A 5 18.21 -16.10 -14.13
C LYS A 5 19.69 -15.92 -14.45
N ASP A 6 20.00 -15.44 -15.66
CA ASP A 6 21.38 -15.13 -16.07
C ASP A 6 21.98 -14.00 -15.21
N ALA A 7 21.17 -13.00 -14.84
CA ALA A 7 21.59 -11.92 -13.96
C ALA A 7 21.85 -12.41 -12.52
N LEU A 8 21.02 -13.29 -11.98
CA LEU A 8 21.20 -13.89 -10.66
C LEU A 8 22.46 -14.79 -10.61
N ASP A 9 22.73 -15.54 -11.67
CA ASP A 9 23.94 -16.35 -11.80
C ASP A 9 25.23 -15.51 -11.86
N ILE A 10 25.17 -14.34 -12.46
CA ILE A 10 26.28 -13.38 -12.48
C ILE A 10 26.48 -12.78 -11.07
N ILE A 11 25.38 -12.34 -10.42
CA ILE A 11 25.45 -11.77 -9.07
C ILE A 11 25.96 -12.79 -8.06
N GLY A 12 25.57 -14.07 -8.19
CA GLY A 12 26.05 -15.15 -7.31
C GLY A 12 27.56 -15.45 -7.43
N LYS A 13 28.21 -15.01 -8.51
CA LYS A 13 29.66 -15.15 -8.72
C LYS A 13 30.47 -13.98 -8.18
N LEU A 14 29.82 -12.90 -7.75
CA LEU A 14 30.47 -11.73 -7.19
C LEU A 14 30.88 -12.00 -5.71
N THR A 15 31.98 -11.39 -5.31
CA THR A 15 32.37 -11.37 -3.90
C THR A 15 31.39 -10.54 -3.06
N VAL A 16 31.34 -10.76 -1.76
CA VAL A 16 30.44 -10.03 -0.84
C VAL A 16 30.64 -8.52 -0.94
N ALA A 17 31.89 -8.05 -1.11
CA ALA A 17 32.20 -6.63 -1.27
C ALA A 17 31.66 -6.06 -2.59
N GLU A 18 31.75 -6.85 -3.68
CA GLU A 18 31.18 -6.45 -4.98
C GLU A 18 29.66 -6.46 -4.98
N GLN A 19 29.02 -7.41 -4.28
CA GLN A 19 27.56 -7.44 -4.08
C GLN A 19 27.06 -6.20 -3.32
N GLU A 20 27.75 -5.79 -2.25
CA GLU A 20 27.41 -4.57 -1.51
C GLU A 20 27.68 -3.30 -2.35
N SER A 21 28.74 -3.26 -3.13
CA SER A 21 28.97 -2.16 -4.09
C SER A 21 27.87 -2.09 -5.15
N LEU A 22 27.49 -3.22 -5.73
CA LEU A 22 26.40 -3.30 -6.70
C LEU A 22 25.08 -2.84 -6.08
N LYS A 23 24.76 -3.30 -4.88
CA LYS A 23 23.57 -2.88 -4.13
C LYS A 23 23.56 -1.37 -3.88
N THR A 24 24.69 -0.80 -3.47
CA THR A 24 24.84 0.64 -3.25
C THR A 24 24.67 1.42 -4.56
N MET A 25 25.19 0.93 -5.67
CA MET A 25 25.00 1.52 -7.00
C MET A 25 23.54 1.45 -7.44
N LEU A 26 22.87 0.31 -7.31
CA LEU A 26 21.47 0.10 -7.70
C LEU A 26 20.51 0.95 -6.87
N LEU A 27 20.84 1.17 -5.60
CA LEU A 27 20.05 2.02 -4.68
C LEU A 27 20.45 3.51 -4.76
N SER A 28 21.46 3.85 -5.57
CA SER A 28 21.88 5.25 -5.71
C SER A 28 20.77 6.09 -6.35
N PRO A 29 20.52 7.33 -5.86
CA PRO A 29 19.52 8.22 -6.45
C PRO A 29 19.79 8.52 -7.95
N ALA A 30 21.05 8.47 -8.37
CA ALA A 30 21.45 8.67 -9.75
C ALA A 30 21.01 7.51 -10.66
N PHE A 31 21.13 6.27 -10.20
CA PHE A 31 20.71 5.08 -10.95
C PHE A 31 19.18 4.98 -10.99
N VAL A 32 18.51 5.19 -9.85
CA VAL A 32 17.02 5.20 -9.78
C VAL A 32 16.46 6.29 -10.70
N LYS A 33 17.11 7.44 -10.79
CA LYS A 33 16.72 8.54 -11.69
C LYS A 33 16.95 8.23 -13.17
N SER A 34 17.87 7.32 -13.50
CA SER A 34 18.10 6.84 -14.88
C SER A 34 17.09 5.79 -15.34
N LEU A 35 16.39 5.14 -14.42
CA LEU A 35 15.27 4.27 -14.72
C LEU A 35 14.08 5.17 -15.09
N ASN A 36 13.68 5.13 -16.34
CA ASN A 36 12.47 5.81 -16.78
C ASN A 36 11.25 5.08 -16.20
N ILE A 37 10.77 5.57 -15.05
CA ILE A 37 9.66 4.96 -14.31
C ILE A 37 8.39 4.89 -15.18
N GLU A 38 8.19 5.85 -16.07
CA GLU A 38 7.05 5.83 -17.00
C GLU A 38 7.13 4.62 -17.93
N ASP A 39 8.31 4.32 -18.45
CA ASP A 39 8.53 3.15 -19.29
C ASP A 39 8.39 1.84 -18.53
N PHE A 40 8.85 1.81 -17.27
CA PHE A 40 8.66 0.66 -16.39
C PHE A 40 7.18 0.41 -16.13
N VAL A 41 6.44 1.44 -15.69
CA VAL A 41 5.00 1.35 -15.44
C VAL A 41 4.24 0.98 -16.72
N ALA A 42 4.70 1.45 -17.91
CA ALA A 42 4.10 1.10 -19.18
C ALA A 42 4.32 -0.38 -19.51
N LYS A 43 5.53 -0.90 -19.29
CA LYS A 43 5.86 -2.32 -19.49
C LYS A 43 5.02 -3.23 -18.60
N GLU A 44 4.98 -2.93 -17.30
CA GLU A 44 4.19 -3.71 -16.34
C GLU A 44 2.70 -3.67 -16.68
N ARG A 45 2.16 -2.49 -16.94
CA ARG A 45 0.73 -2.34 -17.28
C ARG A 45 0.32 -3.10 -18.54
N PHE A 46 1.21 -3.22 -19.49
CA PHE A 46 0.96 -3.87 -20.77
C PHE A 46 1.71 -5.20 -20.94
N ALA A 47 2.23 -5.77 -19.86
CA ALA A 47 2.94 -7.05 -19.87
C ALA A 47 2.09 -8.17 -20.50
N ASN A 48 0.79 -8.18 -20.17
CA ASN A 48 -0.18 -9.15 -20.70
C ASN A 48 -1.04 -8.60 -21.86
N GLY A 49 -0.52 -7.59 -22.59
CA GLY A 49 -1.24 -6.91 -23.65
C GLY A 49 -1.87 -5.58 -23.21
N ARG A 50 -2.36 -4.81 -24.18
CA ARG A 50 -2.95 -3.50 -23.92
C ARG A 50 -4.40 -3.66 -23.44
N VAL A 51 -4.62 -3.60 -22.14
CA VAL A 51 -5.93 -3.69 -21.52
C VAL A 51 -6.43 -2.30 -21.13
N CYS A 52 -7.69 -2.01 -21.42
CA CYS A 52 -8.33 -0.75 -21.03
C CYS A 52 -8.58 -0.75 -19.50
N PRO A 53 -8.05 0.25 -18.75
CA PRO A 53 -8.25 0.31 -17.29
C PRO A 53 -9.67 0.71 -16.88
N LEU A 54 -10.55 1.04 -17.84
CA LEU A 54 -11.91 1.51 -17.57
C LEU A 54 -12.99 0.45 -17.84
N CYS A 55 -12.73 -0.48 -18.78
CA CYS A 55 -13.70 -1.53 -19.13
C CYS A 55 -13.09 -2.93 -19.25
N GLY A 56 -11.77 -3.09 -19.09
CA GLY A 56 -11.09 -4.39 -19.18
C GLY A 56 -10.88 -4.94 -20.61
N CYS A 57 -11.31 -4.23 -21.66
CA CYS A 57 -11.21 -4.71 -23.04
C CYS A 57 -9.79 -4.58 -23.59
N ILE A 58 -9.44 -5.45 -24.55
CA ILE A 58 -8.10 -5.52 -25.16
C ILE A 58 -7.96 -4.67 -26.43
N HIS A 59 -9.04 -4.15 -27.00
CA HIS A 59 -9.01 -3.35 -28.22
C HIS A 59 -8.56 -1.91 -27.96
N VAL A 60 -7.29 -1.77 -27.55
CA VAL A 60 -6.67 -0.49 -27.21
C VAL A 60 -5.64 -0.09 -28.25
N VAL A 61 -5.78 1.13 -28.78
CA VAL A 61 -4.85 1.71 -29.76
C VAL A 61 -4.22 2.99 -29.23
N ARG A 62 -3.04 3.35 -29.76
CA ARG A 62 -2.41 4.64 -29.49
C ARG A 62 -3.22 5.76 -30.15
N ASN A 63 -3.38 6.88 -29.43
CA ASN A 63 -4.17 8.04 -29.89
C ASN A 63 -3.42 9.36 -29.62
N GLY A 64 -2.26 9.52 -30.28
CA GLY A 64 -1.43 10.71 -30.15
C GLY A 64 -0.90 10.96 -28.74
N HIS A 65 -0.43 12.17 -28.48
CA HIS A 65 0.16 12.58 -27.22
C HIS A 65 -0.64 13.74 -26.59
N ARG A 66 -0.49 13.93 -25.29
CA ARG A 66 -0.91 15.14 -24.59
C ARG A 66 0.08 16.29 -24.86
N LYS A 67 -0.28 17.51 -24.41
CA LYS A 67 0.61 18.68 -24.49
C LYS A 67 1.92 18.51 -23.69
N ASP A 68 1.90 17.65 -22.65
CA ASP A 68 3.04 17.28 -21.82
C ASP A 68 3.90 16.14 -22.39
N GLY A 69 3.62 15.69 -23.61
CA GLY A 69 4.31 14.58 -24.27
C GLY A 69 3.82 13.19 -23.89
N THR A 70 2.94 13.05 -22.89
CA THR A 70 2.44 11.74 -22.42
C THR A 70 1.63 11.02 -23.51
N GLN A 71 1.94 9.76 -23.81
CA GLN A 71 1.21 8.94 -24.77
C GLN A 71 -0.24 8.72 -24.33
N ARG A 72 -1.18 9.03 -25.20
CA ARG A 72 -2.61 8.73 -25.02
C ARG A 72 -2.98 7.43 -25.71
N TYR A 73 -3.96 6.77 -25.13
CA TYR A 73 -4.59 5.56 -25.65
C TYR A 73 -6.09 5.76 -25.76
N VAL A 74 -6.74 5.06 -26.66
CA VAL A 74 -8.20 5.00 -26.75
C VAL A 74 -8.63 3.53 -26.83
N CYS A 75 -9.65 3.20 -26.07
CA CYS A 75 -10.33 1.92 -26.17
C CYS A 75 -11.39 1.99 -27.25
N LYS A 76 -11.36 1.05 -28.20
CA LYS A 76 -12.34 1.00 -29.31
C LYS A 76 -13.71 0.53 -28.85
N ASP A 77 -13.78 -0.23 -27.76
CA ASP A 77 -15.04 -0.79 -27.26
C ASP A 77 -15.83 0.24 -26.41
N CYS A 78 -15.18 0.91 -25.46
CA CYS A 78 -15.86 1.91 -24.61
C CYS A 78 -15.67 3.36 -25.08
N GLY A 79 -14.87 3.60 -26.12
CA GLY A 79 -14.62 4.94 -26.69
C GLY A 79 -13.80 5.88 -25.80
N LYS A 80 -13.47 5.50 -24.56
CA LYS A 80 -12.78 6.35 -23.60
C LYS A 80 -11.29 6.41 -23.86
N SER A 81 -10.71 7.60 -23.74
CA SER A 81 -9.26 7.78 -23.80
C SER A 81 -8.63 7.77 -22.41
N PHE A 82 -7.42 7.25 -22.32
CA PHE A 82 -6.67 7.14 -21.07
C PHE A 82 -5.16 7.30 -21.31
N VAL A 83 -4.41 7.43 -20.24
CA VAL A 83 -2.94 7.42 -20.22
C VAL A 83 -2.45 6.32 -19.29
N ILE A 84 -1.16 6.03 -19.32
CA ILE A 84 -0.54 5.00 -18.48
C ILE A 84 -0.89 5.17 -16.99
N ALA A 85 -0.89 6.39 -16.48
CA ALA A 85 -1.20 6.69 -15.08
C ALA A 85 -2.69 6.54 -14.71
N THR A 86 -3.59 6.33 -15.67
CA THR A 86 -5.04 6.24 -15.37
C THR A 86 -5.34 5.04 -14.46
N ASN A 87 -6.14 5.24 -13.40
CA ASN A 87 -6.43 4.25 -12.36
C ASN A 87 -5.19 3.71 -11.59
N SER A 88 -4.12 4.50 -11.51
CA SER A 88 -3.00 4.25 -10.61
C SER A 88 -3.00 5.23 -9.43
N ILE A 89 -2.13 5.00 -8.46
CA ILE A 89 -1.97 5.90 -7.30
C ILE A 89 -1.61 7.32 -7.72
N VAL A 90 -0.88 7.49 -8.83
CA VAL A 90 -0.46 8.77 -9.40
C VAL A 90 -1.50 9.39 -10.35
N SER A 91 -2.64 8.74 -10.54
CA SER A 91 -3.70 9.25 -11.41
C SER A 91 -4.18 10.64 -10.97
N GLY A 92 -4.27 11.57 -11.94
CA GLY A 92 -4.74 12.93 -11.70
C GLY A 92 -3.75 13.83 -10.96
N THR A 93 -2.51 13.39 -10.74
CA THR A 93 -1.47 14.26 -10.18
C THR A 93 -0.95 15.25 -11.22
N ARG A 94 -0.55 16.44 -10.73
CA ARG A 94 0.17 17.45 -11.51
C ARG A 94 1.64 17.52 -11.13
N LYS A 95 2.08 16.66 -10.21
CA LYS A 95 3.45 16.60 -9.71
C LYS A 95 4.20 15.49 -10.44
N ASP A 96 5.48 15.71 -10.67
CA ASP A 96 6.36 14.74 -11.30
C ASP A 96 6.48 13.47 -10.46
N LEU A 97 6.80 12.35 -11.10
CA LEU A 97 6.97 11.07 -10.41
C LEU A 97 8.12 11.10 -9.40
N SER A 98 9.17 11.90 -9.65
CA SER A 98 10.27 12.10 -8.70
C SER A 98 9.81 12.64 -7.33
N VAL A 99 8.75 13.47 -7.30
CA VAL A 99 8.15 13.95 -6.05
C VAL A 99 7.42 12.83 -5.32
N TRP A 100 6.82 11.89 -6.07
CA TRP A 100 6.20 10.70 -5.48
C TRP A 100 7.23 9.76 -4.88
N GLU A 101 8.37 9.55 -5.55
CA GLU A 101 9.49 8.78 -5.01
C GLU A 101 9.99 9.37 -3.70
N GLN A 102 10.30 10.67 -3.71
CA GLN A 102 10.71 11.37 -2.49
C GLN A 102 9.65 11.27 -1.37
N TYR A 103 8.37 11.26 -1.73
CA TYR A 103 7.28 11.09 -0.77
C TYR A 103 7.30 9.69 -0.15
N ILE A 104 7.51 8.66 -0.96
CA ILE A 104 7.60 7.26 -0.51
C ILE A 104 8.82 7.10 0.41
N ASP A 105 9.97 7.64 0.03
CA ASP A 105 11.18 7.64 0.88
C ASP A 105 10.93 8.28 2.24
N CYS A 106 10.24 9.41 2.26
CA CYS A 106 9.83 10.06 3.52
C CYS A 106 8.90 9.16 4.36
N MET A 107 8.00 8.40 3.72
CA MET A 107 7.13 7.43 4.41
C MET A 107 7.95 6.28 5.01
N MET A 108 8.85 5.70 4.24
CA MET A 108 9.72 4.59 4.68
C MET A 108 10.60 5.00 5.86
N ASN A 109 11.06 6.25 5.88
CA ASN A 109 11.80 6.84 6.99
C ASN A 109 10.92 7.31 8.17
N GLY A 110 9.64 6.99 8.18
CA GLY A 110 8.72 7.27 9.29
C GLY A 110 8.39 8.76 9.48
N LEU A 111 8.61 9.63 8.47
CA LEU A 111 8.32 11.04 8.62
C LEU A 111 6.82 11.30 8.76
N SER A 112 6.47 12.26 9.63
CA SER A 112 5.09 12.71 9.77
C SER A 112 4.62 13.44 8.50
N ILE A 113 3.30 13.42 8.24
CA ILE A 113 2.68 14.08 7.07
C ILE A 113 3.14 15.55 6.92
N ARG A 114 3.29 16.28 8.04
CA ARG A 114 3.73 17.68 8.02
C ARG A 114 5.19 17.81 7.55
N LYS A 115 6.09 16.97 8.08
CA LYS A 115 7.50 16.94 7.68
C LYS A 115 7.66 16.50 6.24
N THR A 116 6.94 15.46 5.81
CA THR A 116 6.92 14.98 4.42
C THR A 116 6.42 16.08 3.47
N ALA A 117 5.35 16.80 3.81
CA ALA A 117 4.84 17.89 2.98
C ALA A 117 5.90 18.98 2.73
N VAL A 118 6.65 19.36 3.77
CA VAL A 118 7.75 20.33 3.65
C VAL A 118 8.88 19.77 2.79
N ALA A 119 9.33 18.55 3.06
CA ALA A 119 10.41 17.91 2.32
C ALA A 119 10.12 17.80 0.81
N CYS A 120 8.88 17.42 0.46
CA CYS A 120 8.48 17.25 -0.93
C CYS A 120 7.96 18.53 -1.62
N GLY A 121 7.93 19.68 -0.94
CA GLY A 121 7.40 20.93 -1.49
C GLY A 121 5.93 20.85 -1.93
N ILE A 122 5.10 20.12 -1.16
CA ILE A 122 3.68 19.94 -1.45
C ILE A 122 2.80 20.43 -0.28
N HIS A 123 1.54 20.74 -0.58
CA HIS A 123 0.61 21.14 0.46
C HIS A 123 0.28 19.98 1.41
N ARG A 124 0.07 20.27 2.70
CA ARG A 124 -0.23 19.27 3.74
C ARG A 124 -1.43 18.36 3.39
N ASN A 125 -2.49 18.92 2.81
CA ASN A 125 -3.66 18.12 2.40
C ASN A 125 -3.30 17.17 1.25
N THR A 126 -2.46 17.58 0.32
CA THR A 126 -1.93 16.71 -0.75
C THR A 126 -1.12 15.56 -0.15
N ALA A 127 -0.23 15.87 0.79
CA ALA A 127 0.55 14.85 1.50
C ALA A 127 -0.35 13.85 2.25
N PHE A 128 -1.42 14.34 2.89
CA PHE A 128 -2.41 13.49 3.55
C PHE A 128 -3.12 12.55 2.56
N LEU A 129 -3.64 13.09 1.45
CA LEU A 129 -4.33 12.32 0.43
C LEU A 129 -3.40 11.29 -0.26
N TRP A 130 -2.14 11.66 -0.51
CA TRP A 130 -1.17 10.75 -1.10
C TRP A 130 -0.86 9.57 -0.18
N ARG A 131 -0.73 9.83 1.14
CA ARG A 131 -0.54 8.75 2.12
C ARG A 131 -1.68 7.75 2.09
N HIS A 132 -2.92 8.22 2.04
CA HIS A 132 -4.09 7.33 1.95
C HIS A 132 -4.10 6.54 0.64
N LYS A 133 -3.83 7.19 -0.51
CA LYS A 133 -3.75 6.47 -1.79
C LYS A 133 -2.71 5.35 -1.79
N ILE A 134 -1.54 5.59 -1.18
CA ILE A 134 -0.49 4.57 -1.07
C ILE A 134 -0.94 3.45 -0.14
N LEU A 135 -1.49 3.77 1.03
CA LEU A 135 -1.95 2.77 1.99
C LEU A 135 -3.10 1.93 1.45
N ASP A 136 -4.06 2.54 0.72
CA ASP A 136 -5.16 1.82 0.06
C ASP A 136 -4.63 0.84 -1.01
N ALA A 137 -3.61 1.25 -1.78
CA ALA A 137 -2.98 0.36 -2.76
C ALA A 137 -2.25 -0.82 -2.08
N LEU A 138 -1.55 -0.56 -0.98
CA LEU A 138 -0.85 -1.59 -0.21
C LEU A 138 -1.82 -2.56 0.48
N GLN A 139 -3.00 -2.09 0.90
CA GLN A 139 -4.02 -2.94 1.50
C GLN A 139 -4.48 -4.03 0.51
N ASN A 140 -4.70 -3.68 -0.75
CA ASN A 140 -5.07 -4.64 -1.78
C ASN A 140 -3.99 -5.71 -2.02
N MET A 141 -2.71 -5.34 -1.87
CA MET A 141 -1.59 -6.29 -1.98
C MET A 141 -1.45 -7.18 -0.73
N ALA A 142 -1.80 -6.68 0.45
CA ALA A 142 -1.71 -7.41 1.70
C ALA A 142 -2.75 -8.55 1.81
N ASP A 143 -3.86 -8.46 1.11
CA ASP A 143 -4.90 -9.51 1.08
C ASP A 143 -4.43 -10.78 0.34
N ASP A 144 -3.38 -10.70 -0.49
CA ASP A 144 -2.82 -11.82 -1.26
C ASP A 144 -1.63 -12.52 -0.54
N VAL A 145 -1.28 -12.07 0.67
CA VAL A 145 -0.15 -12.65 1.41
C VAL A 145 -0.54 -13.98 2.04
N THR A 146 0.18 -15.05 1.68
CA THR A 146 0.09 -16.36 2.33
C THR A 146 1.31 -16.56 3.23
N LEU A 147 1.07 -16.90 4.49
CA LEU A 147 2.13 -17.19 5.44
C LEU A 147 2.44 -18.69 5.42
N ASP A 148 3.72 -19.04 5.57
CA ASP A 148 4.23 -20.40 5.57
C ASP A 148 5.13 -20.67 6.79
N GLY A 149 5.38 -21.93 7.09
CA GLY A 149 6.29 -22.35 8.16
C GLY A 149 5.78 -22.07 9.56
N ILE A 150 6.68 -21.67 10.46
CA ILE A 150 6.33 -21.32 11.85
C ILE A 150 5.80 -19.92 11.91
N ILE A 151 4.61 -19.78 12.49
CA ILE A 151 3.84 -18.54 12.53
C ILE A 151 3.55 -18.20 13.98
N GLU A 152 3.77 -16.94 14.32
CA GLU A 152 3.41 -16.34 15.60
C GLU A 152 2.19 -15.45 15.38
N ALA A 153 1.14 -15.65 16.17
CA ALA A 153 -0.10 -14.87 16.07
C ALA A 153 -0.45 -14.27 17.44
N ASP A 154 -0.90 -13.01 17.41
CA ASP A 154 -1.33 -12.27 18.59
C ASP A 154 -2.42 -11.26 18.21
N GLU A 155 -3.14 -10.72 19.20
CA GLU A 155 -4.17 -9.70 18.98
C GLU A 155 -3.73 -8.34 19.52
N THR A 156 -3.86 -7.31 18.68
CA THR A 156 -3.65 -5.92 19.07
C THR A 156 -4.98 -5.18 19.17
N PHE A 157 -5.13 -4.36 20.21
CA PHE A 157 -6.39 -3.67 20.50
C PHE A 157 -6.22 -2.16 20.39
N PHE A 158 -7.01 -1.54 19.52
CA PHE A 158 -7.03 -0.10 19.31
C PHE A 158 -8.33 0.51 19.88
N ALA A 159 -8.19 1.55 20.70
CA ALA A 159 -9.36 2.28 21.20
C ALA A 159 -10.09 2.99 20.05
N ILE A 160 -11.42 2.87 20.01
CA ILE A 160 -12.26 3.59 19.06
C ILE A 160 -12.12 5.09 19.31
N SER A 161 -11.78 5.84 18.27
CA SER A 161 -11.63 7.29 18.34
C SER A 161 -12.85 8.00 17.78
N TYR A 162 -13.52 8.77 18.62
CA TYR A 162 -14.61 9.67 18.22
C TYR A 162 -14.11 11.11 18.10
N LYS A 163 -12.88 11.31 17.62
CA LYS A 163 -12.32 12.65 17.39
C LYS A 163 -13.01 13.31 16.19
N GLY A 164 -13.30 14.58 16.34
CA GLY A 164 -13.91 15.39 15.28
C GLY A 164 -15.05 16.26 15.81
N ASN A 165 -15.54 17.15 14.95
CA ASN A 165 -16.69 17.99 15.28
C ASN A 165 -17.97 17.32 14.77
N HIS A 166 -18.57 16.49 15.63
CA HIS A 166 -19.80 15.75 15.31
C HIS A 166 -21.08 16.56 15.58
N SER A 167 -20.97 17.76 16.17
CA SER A 167 -22.13 18.59 16.55
C SER A 167 -22.99 19.03 15.35
N LYS A 168 -22.41 19.08 14.16
CA LYS A 168 -23.08 19.44 12.90
C LYS A 168 -23.48 18.23 12.04
N SER A 169 -23.16 17.01 12.47
CA SER A 169 -23.51 15.79 11.73
C SER A 169 -24.98 15.47 11.94
N LYS A 170 -25.71 15.28 10.83
CA LYS A 170 -27.10 14.80 10.84
C LYS A 170 -27.22 13.27 10.89
N THR A 171 -26.14 12.58 10.58
CA THR A 171 -26.11 11.11 10.40
C THR A 171 -25.33 10.38 11.50
N PHE A 172 -24.48 11.08 12.23
CA PHE A 172 -23.65 10.47 13.29
C PHE A 172 -24.18 10.89 14.67
N ALA A 173 -24.61 9.91 15.46
CA ALA A 173 -24.92 10.08 16.86
C ALA A 173 -23.76 9.51 17.70
N MET A 174 -23.26 10.30 18.67
CA MET A 174 -22.22 9.85 19.58
C MET A 174 -22.78 8.74 20.48
N PRO A 175 -22.21 7.52 20.50
CA PRO A 175 -22.77 6.40 21.28
C PRO A 175 -22.59 6.59 22.81
N ARG A 176 -21.80 7.54 23.24
CA ARG A 176 -21.53 7.89 24.63
C ARG A 176 -21.16 9.36 24.80
N LYS A 177 -21.14 9.86 26.01
CA LYS A 177 -20.60 11.19 26.29
C LYS A 177 -19.12 11.29 25.90
N ALA A 178 -18.74 12.41 25.31
CA ALA A 178 -17.34 12.68 24.98
C ALA A 178 -16.47 12.61 26.24
N HIS A 179 -15.34 11.91 26.17
CA HIS A 179 -14.37 11.91 27.25
C HIS A 179 -13.69 13.28 27.34
N LYS A 180 -13.49 13.73 28.57
CA LYS A 180 -12.64 14.89 28.84
C LYS A 180 -11.19 14.53 28.48
N ARG A 181 -10.43 15.50 28.02
CA ARG A 181 -9.02 15.34 27.65
C ARG A 181 -8.23 14.75 28.83
N GLY A 182 -7.49 13.67 28.59
CA GLY A 182 -6.66 13.00 29.60
C GLY A 182 -7.34 11.87 30.38
N HIS A 183 -8.63 11.60 30.19
CA HIS A 183 -9.26 10.43 30.79
C HIS A 183 -9.16 9.21 29.87
N SER A 184 -8.67 8.09 30.43
CA SER A 184 -8.73 6.78 29.79
C SER A 184 -10.18 6.27 29.74
N THR A 185 -10.44 5.26 28.90
CA THR A 185 -11.71 4.52 28.91
C THR A 185 -11.96 3.93 30.30
N HIS A 186 -13.14 4.10 30.86
CA HIS A 186 -13.47 3.60 32.21
C HIS A 186 -13.52 2.07 32.30
N ILE A 187 -13.62 1.39 31.15
CA ILE A 187 -13.74 -0.07 31.08
C ILE A 187 -12.36 -0.69 30.95
N ARG A 188 -11.94 -1.43 31.96
CA ARG A 188 -10.67 -2.20 31.94
C ARG A 188 -10.83 -3.45 31.10
N GLY A 189 -9.71 -3.92 30.51
CA GLY A 189 -9.67 -5.15 29.73
C GLY A 189 -10.16 -4.99 28.28
N LEU A 190 -10.69 -6.08 27.72
CA LEU A 190 -11.18 -6.19 26.34
C LEU A 190 -12.61 -5.68 26.21
N SER A 191 -12.77 -4.37 26.14
CA SER A 191 -14.09 -3.74 26.06
C SER A 191 -14.54 -3.56 24.62
N GLN A 192 -15.85 -3.39 24.43
CA GLN A 192 -16.48 -3.05 23.13
C GLN A 192 -16.03 -1.68 22.59
N GLU A 193 -15.30 -0.88 23.37
CA GLU A 193 -14.70 0.37 22.91
C GLU A 193 -13.32 0.19 22.25
N LYS A 194 -12.88 -1.05 22.08
CA LYS A 194 -11.62 -1.39 21.40
C LYS A 194 -11.90 -2.23 20.18
N VAL A 195 -11.26 -1.86 19.07
CA VAL A 195 -11.23 -2.66 17.84
C VAL A 195 -10.13 -3.69 17.97
N CYS A 196 -10.46 -4.94 17.73
CA CYS A 196 -9.50 -6.03 17.70
C CYS A 196 -8.87 -6.15 16.31
N VAL A 197 -7.54 -6.26 16.26
CA VAL A 197 -6.75 -6.48 15.07
C VAL A 197 -5.85 -7.69 15.30
N PRO A 198 -6.28 -8.90 14.93
CA PRO A 198 -5.42 -10.06 14.91
C PRO A 198 -4.27 -9.85 13.93
N CYS A 199 -3.07 -10.18 14.37
CA CYS A 199 -1.84 -10.08 13.60
C CYS A 199 -1.16 -11.42 13.60
N ALA A 200 -0.52 -11.79 12.49
CA ALA A 200 0.32 -12.96 12.41
C ALA A 200 1.58 -12.65 11.61
N VAL A 201 2.70 -13.25 11.99
CA VAL A 201 3.99 -13.08 11.36
C VAL A 201 4.69 -14.43 11.23
N ASN A 202 5.32 -14.67 10.09
CA ASN A 202 6.17 -15.85 9.91
C ASN A 202 7.66 -15.51 10.15
N ARG A 203 8.51 -16.53 10.23
CA ARG A 203 9.95 -16.36 10.42
C ARG A 203 10.67 -15.67 9.26
N ASN A 204 10.04 -15.61 8.09
CA ASN A 204 10.55 -14.90 6.90
C ASN A 204 10.23 -13.39 6.93
N GLY A 205 9.53 -12.90 7.97
CA GLY A 205 9.18 -11.48 8.13
C GLY A 205 7.91 -11.06 7.36
N LEU A 206 7.21 -11.99 6.72
CA LEU A 206 5.89 -11.71 6.16
C LEU A 206 4.88 -11.60 7.29
N SER A 207 3.99 -10.62 7.21
CA SER A 207 2.96 -10.39 8.23
C SER A 207 1.60 -10.12 7.60
N ILE A 208 0.57 -10.58 8.28
CA ILE A 208 -0.83 -10.23 7.96
C ILE A 208 -1.47 -9.61 9.19
N SER A 209 -2.35 -8.65 8.97
CA SER A 209 -3.19 -8.08 10.02
C SER A 209 -4.53 -7.70 9.43
N LYS A 210 -5.62 -7.97 10.16
CA LYS A 210 -6.97 -7.68 9.69
C LYS A 210 -7.82 -7.10 10.81
N ILE A 211 -8.56 -6.03 10.49
CA ILE A 211 -9.54 -5.48 11.44
C ILE A 211 -10.72 -6.44 11.52
N THR A 212 -11.07 -6.85 12.74
CA THR A 212 -12.24 -7.71 13.00
C THR A 212 -13.36 -6.94 13.70
N ASN A 213 -13.82 -7.45 14.80
CA ASN A 213 -14.90 -6.89 15.59
C ASN A 213 -14.41 -5.91 16.67
N THR A 214 -15.32 -5.43 17.48
CA THR A 214 -15.01 -4.69 18.71
C THR A 214 -15.01 -5.63 19.91
N GLY A 215 -14.07 -5.44 20.83
CA GLY A 215 -13.90 -6.29 22.00
C GLY A 215 -13.10 -7.57 21.65
N ARG A 216 -13.43 -8.67 22.31
CA ARG A 216 -12.72 -9.95 22.13
C ARG A 216 -12.99 -10.54 20.74
N VAL A 217 -11.92 -11.02 20.09
CA VAL A 217 -12.05 -11.73 18.82
C VAL A 217 -12.85 -13.04 19.00
N SER A 218 -13.67 -13.37 18.03
CA SER A 218 -14.39 -14.65 18.04
C SER A 218 -13.58 -15.74 17.31
N THR A 219 -13.80 -17.01 17.69
CA THR A 219 -13.21 -18.16 17.00
C THR A 219 -13.55 -18.16 15.50
N ARG A 220 -14.74 -17.68 15.14
CA ARG A 220 -15.18 -17.57 13.75
C ARG A 220 -14.34 -16.55 12.97
N ASP A 221 -14.03 -15.41 13.59
CA ASP A 221 -13.19 -14.36 12.96
C ASP A 221 -11.77 -14.87 12.76
N LEU A 222 -11.20 -15.55 13.77
CA LEU A 222 -9.89 -16.18 13.67
C LEU A 222 -9.86 -17.23 12.56
N HIS A 223 -10.89 -18.07 12.48
CA HIS A 223 -10.99 -19.08 11.42
C HIS A 223 -11.03 -18.44 10.03
N HIS A 224 -11.79 -17.35 9.86
CA HIS A 224 -11.87 -16.65 8.59
C HIS A 224 -10.53 -16.00 8.18
N ILE A 225 -9.78 -15.44 9.13
CA ILE A 225 -8.51 -14.78 8.85
C ILE A 225 -7.42 -15.81 8.59
N TYR A 226 -7.34 -16.84 9.42
CA TYR A 226 -6.25 -17.79 9.40
C TYR A 226 -6.50 -19.01 8.52
N ALA A 227 -7.74 -19.45 8.31
CA ALA A 227 -8.05 -20.59 7.42
C ALA A 227 -7.79 -20.31 5.94
N VAL A 228 -7.88 -19.06 5.52
CA VAL A 228 -7.51 -18.65 4.15
C VAL A 228 -5.99 -18.62 3.97
N SER A 229 -5.24 -18.46 5.08
CA SER A 229 -3.79 -18.26 5.06
C SER A 229 -2.99 -19.49 5.51
N TYR A 230 -3.63 -20.56 6.02
CA TYR A 230 -2.95 -21.74 6.57
C TYR A 230 -3.61 -23.06 6.19
N THR A 231 -2.79 -24.06 5.89
CA THR A 231 -3.23 -25.45 5.71
C THR A 231 -3.28 -26.24 7.02
N HIS A 232 -2.55 -25.83 8.06
CA HIS A 232 -2.53 -26.48 9.38
C HIS A 232 -2.36 -25.44 10.51
N LEU A 233 -3.36 -25.33 11.38
CA LEU A 233 -3.31 -24.55 12.60
C LEU A 233 -3.30 -25.50 13.81
N THR A 234 -2.20 -25.55 14.57
CA THR A 234 -2.17 -26.14 15.91
C THR A 234 -2.20 -25.02 16.93
N LEU A 235 -3.34 -24.85 17.61
CA LEU A 235 -3.40 -23.94 18.75
C LEU A 235 -2.80 -24.66 19.96
N PRO A 236 -1.95 -24.02 20.76
CA PRO A 236 -1.53 -24.58 22.04
C PRO A 236 -2.76 -24.71 22.94
N THR A 237 -2.94 -25.90 23.50
CA THR A 237 -3.98 -26.23 24.48
C THR A 237 -3.72 -25.55 25.82
#